data_b304a5aa7881c54cc575b5f71bfa5440
#
_entry.id   b304a5aa7881c54cc575b5f71bfa5440
#
_cell.length_a   1.000
_cell.length_b   1.000
_cell.length_c   1.000
_cell.angle_alpha   90.00
_cell.angle_beta   90.00
_cell.angle_gamma   90.00
#
_symmetry.space_group_name_H-M   'P 1'
#
loop_
_entity.id
_entity.type
_entity.pdbx_description
1 polymer ?
#
loop_
_entity_poly.entity_id
_entity_poly.type
_entity_poly.pdbx_seq_one_letter_code
_entity_poly.pdbx_strand_id
1 'polypeptide(L)'
;MQTINIQKLNLLDNSKVLDLGCGEGRHCFGAYMHANLDVYGFDLNPDDVQKAIDNFPQFDEKSDTKSCSFGCTDATKLPFADETFDYLICSEVLEHIPEVDRAVDEIIRVTKRKGKIAVSVPSFFPEWVCWSLSKDYQLTPGGHVRIFRYKQLRKMVEKRNCKFIEKHREHALHSPYWWLKCLFWKNQDKSYLVNKYHDFLVWDMMKKPFITRFLEKMLQPLIGKSTVIYFEKN
;
A
#
# COMPACT_ATOMS: atom_id res chain seq x y z
N MET A 1 -1.39 -0.53 10.36
CA MET A 1 -2.73 -0.56 9.70
C MET A 1 -2.53 -0.98 8.24
N GLN A 2 -3.26 -1.99 7.76
CA GLN A 2 -3.14 -2.50 6.38
C GLN A 2 -4.05 -1.72 5.43
N THR A 3 -3.55 -1.37 4.26
CA THR A 3 -4.31 -0.73 3.19
C THR A 3 -4.93 -1.78 2.26
N ILE A 4 -4.14 -2.79 1.89
CA ILE A 4 -4.63 -3.91 1.09
C ILE A 4 -5.39 -4.90 1.99
N ASN A 5 -6.61 -5.23 1.61
CA ASN A 5 -7.36 -6.31 2.26
C ASN A 5 -6.88 -7.65 1.71
N ILE A 6 -6.05 -8.35 2.49
CA ILE A 6 -5.43 -9.63 2.12
C ILE A 6 -6.47 -10.72 1.85
N GLN A 7 -7.60 -10.72 2.57
CA GLN A 7 -8.68 -11.70 2.37
C GLN A 7 -9.25 -11.66 0.94
N LYS A 8 -9.25 -10.48 0.29
CA LYS A 8 -9.72 -10.31 -1.09
C LYS A 8 -8.77 -10.92 -2.13
N LEU A 9 -7.52 -11.17 -1.78
CA LEU A 9 -6.59 -11.91 -2.63
C LEU A 9 -6.90 -13.41 -2.65
N ASN A 10 -7.60 -13.94 -1.64
CA ASN A 10 -7.84 -15.38 -1.46
C ASN A 10 -6.53 -16.17 -1.57
N LEU A 11 -5.57 -15.83 -0.71
CA LEU A 11 -4.26 -16.46 -0.68
C LEU A 11 -4.40 -17.96 -0.41
N LEU A 12 -3.71 -18.76 -1.19
CA LEU A 12 -3.67 -20.23 -1.06
C LEU A 12 -2.36 -20.63 -0.41
N ASP A 13 -2.40 -21.66 0.44
CA ASP A 13 -1.20 -22.25 1.04
C ASP A 13 -0.18 -22.69 -0.03
N ASN A 14 1.10 -22.66 0.34
CA ASN A 14 2.24 -22.97 -0.52
C ASN A 14 2.41 -22.06 -1.74
N SER A 15 1.87 -20.84 -1.67
CA SER A 15 2.00 -19.83 -2.72
C SER A 15 3.09 -18.82 -2.38
N LYS A 16 3.62 -18.15 -3.42
CA LYS A 16 4.59 -17.07 -3.30
C LYS A 16 3.92 -15.71 -3.41
N VAL A 17 4.20 -14.84 -2.46
CA VAL A 17 3.68 -13.45 -2.41
C VAL A 17 4.84 -12.47 -2.47
N LEU A 18 4.80 -11.53 -3.38
CA LEU A 18 5.69 -10.36 -3.38
C LEU A 18 4.95 -9.15 -2.81
N ASP A 19 5.50 -8.51 -1.79
CA ASP A 19 5.14 -7.16 -1.32
C ASP A 19 6.21 -6.18 -1.83
N LEU A 20 5.89 -5.46 -2.90
CA LEU A 20 6.76 -4.51 -3.56
C LEU A 20 6.54 -3.12 -2.98
N GLY A 21 7.59 -2.50 -2.44
CA GLY A 21 7.51 -1.32 -1.60
C GLY A 21 6.98 -1.70 -0.22
N CYS A 22 7.59 -2.73 0.38
CA CYS A 22 7.10 -3.31 1.63
C CYS A 22 7.28 -2.38 2.84
N GLY A 23 8.16 -1.36 2.74
CA GLY A 23 8.53 -0.52 3.86
C GLY A 23 8.97 -1.37 5.07
N GLU A 24 8.42 -1.09 6.23
CA GLU A 24 8.69 -1.81 7.48
C GLU A 24 7.97 -3.18 7.59
N GLY A 25 7.50 -3.78 6.48
CA GLY A 25 7.00 -5.15 6.39
C GLY A 25 5.51 -5.37 6.72
N ARG A 26 4.70 -4.31 6.81
CA ARG A 26 3.32 -4.38 7.29
C ARG A 26 2.41 -5.36 6.53
N HIS A 27 2.48 -5.40 5.20
CA HIS A 27 1.69 -6.34 4.39
C HIS A 27 2.33 -7.72 4.35
N CYS A 28 3.68 -7.79 4.41
CA CYS A 28 4.41 -9.06 4.54
C CYS A 28 3.96 -9.83 5.78
N PHE A 29 3.96 -9.16 6.95
CA PHE A 29 3.53 -9.80 8.20
C PHE A 29 2.07 -10.23 8.15
N GLY A 30 1.22 -9.40 7.55
CA GLY A 30 -0.19 -9.73 7.37
C GLY A 30 -0.41 -10.94 6.46
N ALA A 31 0.34 -11.08 5.38
CA ALA A 31 0.29 -12.23 4.49
C ALA A 31 0.84 -13.49 5.18
N TYR A 32 2.00 -13.38 5.84
CA TYR A 32 2.65 -14.47 6.58
C TYR A 32 1.76 -15.07 7.67
N MET A 33 1.01 -14.22 8.39
CA MET A 33 0.08 -14.67 9.44
C MET A 33 -1.24 -15.20 8.88
N HIS A 34 -1.53 -14.99 7.59
CA HIS A 34 -2.82 -15.35 7.01
C HIS A 34 -2.88 -16.78 6.48
N ALA A 35 -1.78 -17.29 5.92
CA ALA A 35 -1.69 -18.62 5.30
C ALA A 35 -0.23 -19.11 5.30
N ASN A 36 -0.01 -20.37 4.93
CA ASN A 36 1.33 -20.94 4.75
C ASN A 36 1.92 -20.47 3.41
N LEU A 37 2.70 -19.41 3.43
CA LEU A 37 3.18 -18.70 2.25
C LEU A 37 4.70 -18.49 2.30
N ASP A 38 5.31 -18.43 1.11
CA ASP A 38 6.61 -17.81 0.94
C ASP A 38 6.40 -16.32 0.62
N VAL A 39 6.70 -15.45 1.58
CA VAL A 39 6.54 -14.00 1.47
C VAL A 39 7.87 -13.35 1.16
N TYR A 40 7.87 -12.46 0.20
CA TYR A 40 9.03 -11.69 -0.26
C TYR A 40 8.70 -10.20 -0.12
N GLY A 41 9.34 -9.52 0.84
CA GLY A 41 9.20 -8.08 1.05
C GLY A 41 10.39 -7.34 0.43
N PHE A 42 10.14 -6.48 -0.53
CA PHE A 42 11.21 -5.72 -1.18
C PHE A 42 10.88 -4.24 -1.22
N ASP A 43 11.88 -3.42 -0.89
CA ASP A 43 11.78 -1.96 -0.90
C ASP A 43 13.03 -1.34 -1.53
N LEU A 44 12.93 -0.09 -1.96
CA LEU A 44 14.09 0.68 -2.43
C LEU A 44 14.93 1.20 -1.27
N ASN A 45 14.30 1.46 -0.12
CA ASN A 45 14.94 2.04 1.06
C ASN A 45 15.53 0.94 1.97
N PRO A 46 16.87 0.85 2.10
CA PRO A 46 17.51 -0.16 2.94
C PRO A 46 17.19 -0.03 4.44
N ASP A 47 16.94 1.19 4.92
CA ASP A 47 16.61 1.42 6.34
C ASP A 47 15.23 0.85 6.70
N ASP A 48 14.27 0.94 5.79
CA ASP A 48 12.94 0.37 5.99
C ASP A 48 12.97 -1.16 5.88
N VAL A 49 13.77 -1.71 4.96
CA VAL A 49 14.04 -3.15 4.86
C VAL A 49 14.67 -3.66 6.15
N GLN A 50 15.66 -2.96 6.71
CA GLN A 50 16.27 -3.36 7.98
C GLN A 50 15.26 -3.39 9.12
N LYS A 51 14.39 -2.37 9.23
CA LYS A 51 13.30 -2.37 10.22
C LYS A 51 12.33 -3.53 10.02
N ALA A 52 12.02 -3.89 8.77
CA ALA A 52 11.17 -5.05 8.48
C ALA A 52 11.82 -6.34 8.99
N ILE A 53 13.13 -6.52 8.76
CA ILE A 53 13.90 -7.65 9.28
C ILE A 53 13.88 -7.69 10.82
N ASP A 54 14.15 -6.55 11.46
CA ASP A 54 14.21 -6.43 12.92
C ASP A 54 12.85 -6.68 13.60
N ASN A 55 11.76 -6.32 12.91
CA ASN A 55 10.40 -6.51 13.42
C ASN A 55 9.84 -7.91 13.16
N PHE A 56 10.30 -8.61 12.12
CA PHE A 56 9.76 -9.91 11.72
C PHE A 56 9.75 -10.97 12.84
N PRO A 57 10.79 -11.10 13.70
CA PRO A 57 10.79 -12.09 14.79
C PRO A 57 9.57 -12.04 15.73
N GLN A 58 8.87 -10.90 15.79
CA GLN A 58 7.65 -10.75 16.60
C GLN A 58 6.43 -11.45 15.97
N PHE A 59 6.50 -11.76 14.69
CA PHE A 59 5.45 -12.39 13.89
C PHE A 59 5.82 -13.81 13.45
N ASP A 60 7.10 -14.19 13.60
CA ASP A 60 7.62 -15.49 13.17
C ASP A 60 7.11 -16.61 14.09
N GLU A 61 6.24 -17.45 13.54
CA GLU A 61 5.70 -18.64 14.22
C GLU A 61 6.68 -19.83 14.21
N LYS A 62 7.90 -19.65 13.71
CA LYS A 62 8.93 -20.70 13.58
C LYS A 62 8.41 -21.96 12.89
N SER A 63 7.67 -21.76 11.81
CA SER A 63 7.06 -22.82 11.03
C SER A 63 8.00 -23.24 9.89
N ASP A 64 8.14 -24.55 9.66
CA ASP A 64 8.89 -25.09 8.52
C ASP A 64 8.11 -25.00 7.19
N THR A 65 6.84 -24.58 7.23
CA THR A 65 5.95 -24.57 6.06
C THR A 65 5.76 -23.18 5.43
N LYS A 66 6.36 -22.15 6.00
CA LYS A 66 6.27 -20.76 5.49
C LYS A 66 7.53 -19.97 5.74
N SER A 67 7.78 -18.99 4.91
CA SER A 67 8.96 -18.12 5.01
C SER A 67 8.61 -16.66 4.78
N CYS A 68 9.43 -15.75 5.32
CA CYS A 68 9.39 -14.34 5.00
C CYS A 68 10.81 -13.82 4.80
N SER A 69 11.09 -13.31 3.60
CA SER A 69 12.41 -12.80 3.22
C SER A 69 12.32 -11.35 2.81
N PHE A 70 13.34 -10.58 3.12
CA PHE A 70 13.38 -9.15 2.80
C PHE A 70 14.63 -8.79 2.01
N GLY A 71 14.52 -7.78 1.14
CA GLY A 71 15.65 -7.30 0.36
C GLY A 71 15.38 -5.93 -0.29
N CYS A 72 16.46 -5.34 -0.84
CA CYS A 72 16.37 -4.07 -1.54
C CYS A 72 16.26 -4.30 -3.05
N THR A 73 15.35 -3.55 -3.70
CA THR A 73 15.24 -3.54 -5.16
C THR A 73 14.60 -2.27 -5.69
N ASP A 74 14.91 -1.98 -6.95
CA ASP A 74 14.19 -0.98 -7.74
C ASP A 74 12.98 -1.66 -8.41
N ALA A 75 11.79 -1.11 -8.20
CA ALA A 75 10.55 -1.61 -8.80
C ALA A 75 10.55 -1.59 -10.34
N THR A 76 11.42 -0.80 -10.97
CA THR A 76 11.57 -0.74 -12.44
C THR A 76 12.47 -1.83 -13.01
N LYS A 77 13.13 -2.63 -12.15
CA LYS A 77 14.03 -3.72 -12.54
C LYS A 77 14.08 -4.78 -11.44
N LEU A 78 13.09 -5.65 -11.38
CA LEU A 78 12.99 -6.68 -10.35
C LEU A 78 13.94 -7.84 -10.61
N PRO A 79 14.70 -8.33 -9.60
CA PRO A 79 15.68 -9.41 -9.74
C PRO A 79 15.04 -10.81 -9.73
N PHE A 80 13.83 -10.93 -10.28
CA PHE A 80 13.08 -12.17 -10.31
C PHE A 80 12.81 -12.63 -11.74
N ALA A 81 12.72 -13.93 -11.95
CA ALA A 81 12.29 -14.51 -13.21
C ALA A 81 10.81 -14.18 -13.52
N ASP A 82 10.43 -14.30 -14.79
CA ASP A 82 9.04 -14.18 -15.20
C ASP A 82 8.17 -15.20 -14.45
N GLU A 83 6.93 -14.82 -14.17
CA GLU A 83 5.93 -15.72 -13.59
C GLU A 83 6.39 -16.43 -12.30
N THR A 84 7.08 -15.68 -11.41
CA THR A 84 7.57 -16.20 -10.13
C THR A 84 6.51 -16.23 -9.04
N PHE A 85 5.65 -15.19 -8.95
CA PHE A 85 4.76 -14.96 -7.83
C PHE A 85 3.30 -15.27 -8.17
N ASP A 86 2.61 -15.94 -7.25
CA ASP A 86 1.18 -16.20 -7.33
C ASP A 86 0.36 -14.96 -6.98
N TYR A 87 0.91 -14.13 -6.07
CA TYR A 87 0.29 -12.89 -5.62
C TYR A 87 1.32 -11.76 -5.56
N LEU A 88 0.89 -10.56 -5.90
CA LEU A 88 1.71 -9.36 -5.78
C LEU A 88 0.92 -8.25 -5.09
N ILE A 89 1.53 -7.63 -4.11
CA ILE A 89 1.07 -6.44 -3.40
C ILE A 89 1.99 -5.28 -3.78
N CYS A 90 1.43 -4.13 -4.14
CA CYS A 90 2.15 -2.89 -4.37
C CYS A 90 1.33 -1.74 -3.80
N SER A 91 1.65 -1.33 -2.57
CA SER A 91 0.81 -0.44 -1.78
C SER A 91 1.45 0.91 -1.53
N GLU A 92 0.90 1.99 -2.10
CA GLU A 92 1.38 3.37 -1.96
C GLU A 92 2.85 3.51 -2.44
N VAL A 93 3.12 3.04 -3.66
CA VAL A 93 4.46 3.02 -4.28
C VAL A 93 4.48 3.70 -5.64
N LEU A 94 3.50 3.40 -6.52
CA LEU A 94 3.52 3.82 -7.91
C LEU A 94 3.48 5.34 -8.10
N GLU A 95 2.91 6.07 -7.15
CA GLU A 95 2.88 7.53 -7.12
C GLU A 95 4.26 8.17 -6.95
N HIS A 96 5.23 7.43 -6.40
CA HIS A 96 6.59 7.89 -6.18
C HIS A 96 7.53 7.61 -7.37
N ILE A 97 7.18 6.66 -8.25
CA ILE A 97 8.07 6.18 -9.31
C ILE A 97 7.90 7.04 -10.58
N PRO A 98 8.92 7.79 -11.05
CA PRO A 98 8.83 8.56 -12.29
C PRO A 98 8.50 7.68 -13.51
N GLU A 99 9.17 6.55 -13.66
CA GLU A 99 9.02 5.59 -14.77
C GLU A 99 7.97 4.52 -14.46
N VAL A 100 6.77 4.93 -14.05
CA VAL A 100 5.72 4.03 -13.55
C VAL A 100 5.32 2.93 -14.54
N ASP A 101 5.38 3.19 -15.85
CA ASP A 101 5.07 2.18 -16.85
C ASP A 101 6.03 0.99 -16.76
N ARG A 102 7.34 1.23 -16.55
CA ARG A 102 8.34 0.17 -16.33
C ARG A 102 8.05 -0.63 -15.05
N ALA A 103 7.71 0.05 -13.96
CA ALA A 103 7.37 -0.64 -12.72
C ALA A 103 6.12 -1.54 -12.90
N VAL A 104 5.09 -1.06 -13.62
CA VAL A 104 3.90 -1.87 -13.92
C VAL A 104 4.24 -3.03 -14.85
N ASP A 105 5.14 -2.85 -15.84
CA ASP A 105 5.61 -3.94 -16.69
C ASP A 105 6.31 -5.03 -15.86
N GLU A 106 7.18 -4.67 -14.92
CA GLU A 106 7.86 -5.60 -14.03
C GLU A 106 6.89 -6.32 -13.07
N ILE A 107 5.95 -5.60 -12.46
CA ILE A 107 4.88 -6.17 -11.63
C ILE A 107 4.17 -7.29 -12.39
N ILE A 108 3.79 -7.03 -13.63
CA ILE A 108 3.08 -8.01 -14.45
C ILE A 108 3.99 -9.13 -14.92
N ARG A 109 5.25 -8.83 -15.29
CA ARG A 109 6.21 -9.83 -15.73
C ARG A 109 6.43 -10.90 -14.66
N VAL A 110 6.69 -10.48 -13.41
CA VAL A 110 7.01 -11.42 -12.32
C VAL A 110 5.78 -12.12 -11.74
N THR A 111 4.56 -11.64 -12.02
CA THR A 111 3.32 -12.29 -11.57
C THR A 111 2.99 -13.45 -12.54
N LYS A 112 2.61 -14.61 -12.00
CA LYS A 112 2.19 -15.78 -12.78
C LYS A 112 0.88 -15.50 -13.54
N ARG A 113 0.60 -16.28 -14.59
CA ARG A 113 -0.74 -16.34 -15.18
C ARG A 113 -1.74 -16.77 -14.13
N LYS A 114 -2.93 -16.16 -14.14
CA LYS A 114 -3.96 -16.31 -13.09
C LYS A 114 -3.52 -15.83 -11.71
N GLY A 115 -2.32 -15.29 -11.59
CA GLY A 115 -1.86 -14.62 -10.37
C GLY A 115 -2.62 -13.32 -10.12
N LYS A 116 -2.78 -12.96 -8.86
CA LYS A 116 -3.53 -11.77 -8.46
C LYS A 116 -2.60 -10.64 -8.04
N ILE A 117 -2.96 -9.44 -8.41
CA ILE A 117 -2.21 -8.21 -8.14
C ILE A 117 -3.13 -7.27 -7.37
N ALA A 118 -2.66 -6.78 -6.23
CA ALA A 118 -3.30 -5.72 -5.46
C ALA A 118 -2.43 -4.46 -5.50
N VAL A 119 -2.97 -3.37 -6.02
CA VAL A 119 -2.29 -2.08 -6.08
C VAL A 119 -3.08 -1.05 -5.29
N SER A 120 -2.42 -0.27 -4.44
CA SER A 120 -3.02 0.92 -3.86
C SER A 120 -2.22 2.18 -4.19
N VAL A 121 -2.95 3.27 -4.31
CA VAL A 121 -2.41 4.62 -4.49
C VAL A 121 -3.26 5.62 -3.70
N PRO A 122 -2.74 6.80 -3.34
CA PRO A 122 -3.56 7.87 -2.79
C PRO A 122 -4.77 8.17 -3.66
N SER A 123 -5.94 8.29 -3.04
CA SER A 123 -7.17 8.63 -3.76
C SER A 123 -7.08 10.04 -4.33
N PHE A 124 -7.55 10.23 -5.55
CA PHE A 124 -7.42 11.49 -6.29
C PHE A 124 -7.90 12.71 -5.49
N PHE A 125 -9.12 12.68 -4.95
CA PHE A 125 -9.71 13.84 -4.28
C PHE A 125 -8.98 14.20 -2.96
N PRO A 126 -8.75 13.27 -2.01
CA PRO A 126 -7.99 13.59 -0.81
C PRO A 126 -6.59 14.12 -1.08
N GLU A 127 -5.89 13.55 -2.05
CA GLU A 127 -4.53 13.97 -2.40
C GLU A 127 -4.52 15.33 -3.11
N TRP A 128 -5.47 15.58 -4.00
CA TRP A 128 -5.64 16.88 -4.63
C TRP A 128 -5.88 18.00 -3.61
N VAL A 129 -6.66 17.74 -2.55
CA VAL A 129 -6.84 18.69 -1.45
C VAL A 129 -5.51 18.98 -0.75
N CYS A 130 -4.71 17.94 -0.44
CA CYS A 130 -3.37 18.12 0.15
C CYS A 130 -2.48 19.02 -0.72
N TRP A 131 -2.42 18.75 -2.03
CA TRP A 131 -1.64 19.56 -2.97
C TRP A 131 -2.14 20.99 -3.11
N SER A 132 -3.46 21.19 -3.00
CA SER A 132 -4.07 22.54 -3.03
C SER A 132 -3.78 23.35 -1.77
N LEU A 133 -3.63 22.66 -0.62
CA LEU A 133 -3.38 23.31 0.68
C LEU A 133 -1.89 23.60 0.92
N SER A 134 -0.98 22.77 0.38
CA SER A 134 0.46 22.92 0.65
C SER A 134 1.32 22.58 -0.57
N LYS A 135 1.99 23.60 -1.11
CA LYS A 135 3.05 23.40 -2.12
C LYS A 135 4.28 22.71 -1.53
N ASP A 136 4.60 23.00 -0.28
CA ASP A 136 5.75 22.40 0.41
C ASP A 136 5.55 20.87 0.57
N TYR A 137 4.31 20.43 0.84
CA TYR A 137 3.96 19.02 0.83
C TYR A 137 4.17 18.39 -0.55
N GLN A 138 3.68 19.04 -1.62
CA GLN A 138 3.83 18.56 -2.99
C GLN A 138 5.31 18.44 -3.42
N LEU A 139 6.15 19.37 -2.95
CA LEU A 139 7.58 19.46 -3.31
C LEU A 139 8.49 18.69 -2.35
N THR A 140 7.95 17.94 -1.39
CA THR A 140 8.74 17.15 -0.45
C THR A 140 9.61 16.14 -1.21
N PRO A 141 10.93 16.11 -0.97
CA PRO A 141 11.81 15.11 -1.57
C PRO A 141 11.33 13.67 -1.28
N GLY A 142 11.27 12.83 -2.30
CA GLY A 142 10.69 11.47 -2.18
C GLY A 142 9.17 11.44 -2.05
N GLY A 143 8.48 12.59 -2.14
CA GLY A 143 7.01 12.67 -2.12
C GLY A 143 6.36 12.18 -3.41
N HIS A 144 5.05 12.42 -3.52
CA HIS A 144 4.27 11.98 -4.67
C HIS A 144 4.61 12.82 -5.90
N VAL A 145 5.09 12.18 -6.97
CA VAL A 145 5.37 12.85 -8.25
C VAL A 145 4.12 12.96 -9.13
N ARG A 146 3.02 12.27 -8.74
CA ARG A 146 1.73 12.30 -9.45
C ARG A 146 0.55 11.95 -8.56
N ILE A 147 -0.63 12.35 -9.01
CA ILE A 147 -1.89 11.87 -8.45
C ILE A 147 -2.59 11.00 -9.49
N PHE A 148 -2.87 9.75 -9.14
CA PHE A 148 -3.57 8.84 -10.03
C PHE A 148 -5.08 9.08 -10.01
N ARG A 149 -5.69 9.13 -11.20
CA ARG A 149 -7.13 8.88 -11.32
C ARG A 149 -7.36 7.38 -11.41
N TYR A 150 -8.33 6.86 -10.69
CA TYR A 150 -8.67 5.43 -10.70
C TYR A 150 -8.75 4.83 -12.10
N LYS A 151 -9.49 5.48 -13.03
CA LYS A 151 -9.65 4.98 -14.40
C LYS A 151 -8.33 4.95 -15.18
N GLN A 152 -7.40 5.83 -14.88
CA GLN A 152 -6.08 5.89 -15.51
C GLN A 152 -5.23 4.69 -15.06
N LEU A 153 -5.10 4.47 -13.74
CA LEU A 153 -4.33 3.35 -13.18
C LEU A 153 -4.93 2.00 -13.64
N ARG A 154 -6.25 1.87 -13.57
CA ARG A 154 -6.94 0.68 -14.06
C ARG A 154 -6.60 0.38 -15.52
N LYS A 155 -6.74 1.35 -16.43
CA LYS A 155 -6.41 1.18 -17.86
C LYS A 155 -4.93 0.85 -18.08
N MET A 156 -4.03 1.41 -17.28
CA MET A 156 -2.58 1.15 -17.36
C MET A 156 -2.29 -0.34 -17.14
N VAL A 157 -2.92 -0.95 -16.15
CA VAL A 157 -2.76 -2.38 -15.84
C VAL A 157 -3.53 -3.27 -16.83
N GLU A 158 -4.79 -2.92 -17.18
CA GLU A 158 -5.61 -3.71 -18.12
C GLU A 158 -5.00 -3.81 -19.52
N LYS A 159 -4.30 -2.76 -20.00
CA LYS A 159 -3.57 -2.79 -21.28
C LYS A 159 -2.47 -3.87 -21.35
N ARG A 160 -2.05 -4.40 -20.21
CA ARG A 160 -0.99 -5.41 -20.05
C ARG A 160 -1.56 -6.80 -19.77
N ASN A 161 -2.68 -7.09 -20.39
CA ASN A 161 -3.34 -8.40 -20.30
C ASN A 161 -3.76 -8.80 -18.86
N CYS A 162 -4.19 -7.82 -18.06
CA CYS A 162 -4.75 -8.05 -16.74
C CYS A 162 -6.23 -7.70 -16.72
N LYS A 163 -7.01 -8.51 -16.01
CA LYS A 163 -8.44 -8.31 -15.80
C LYS A 163 -8.68 -7.61 -14.48
N PHE A 164 -9.46 -6.54 -14.48
CA PHE A 164 -9.96 -5.92 -13.26
C PHE A 164 -10.89 -6.87 -12.50
N ILE A 165 -10.70 -7.01 -11.18
CA ILE A 165 -11.56 -7.79 -10.29
C ILE A 165 -12.48 -6.85 -9.53
N GLU A 166 -11.92 -6.02 -8.66
CA GLU A 166 -12.68 -5.12 -7.81
C GLU A 166 -11.84 -3.93 -7.35
N LYS A 167 -12.50 -2.97 -6.71
CA LYS A 167 -11.86 -1.84 -6.03
C LYS A 167 -12.57 -1.52 -4.72
N HIS A 168 -11.82 -0.94 -3.79
CA HIS A 168 -12.39 -0.27 -2.63
C HIS A 168 -11.54 0.94 -2.24
N ARG A 169 -11.97 1.67 -1.23
CA ARG A 169 -11.19 2.74 -0.60
C ARG A 169 -11.01 2.43 0.87
N GLU A 170 -9.94 2.96 1.44
CA GLU A 170 -9.61 2.78 2.84
C GLU A 170 -9.16 4.11 3.47
N HIS A 171 -9.19 4.14 4.81
CA HIS A 171 -8.61 5.22 5.62
C HIS A 171 -9.30 6.57 5.46
N ALA A 172 -10.63 6.59 5.46
CA ALA A 172 -11.40 7.84 5.29
C ALA A 172 -11.13 8.83 6.43
N LEU A 173 -11.04 8.37 7.68
CA LEU A 173 -10.74 9.22 8.83
C LEU A 173 -9.31 9.79 8.82
N HIS A 174 -8.42 9.24 7.98
CA HIS A 174 -7.06 9.77 7.82
C HIS A 174 -7.00 10.97 6.86
N SER A 175 -7.97 11.14 5.96
CA SER A 175 -7.96 12.25 5.01
C SER A 175 -8.04 13.61 5.70
N PRO A 176 -8.95 13.87 6.67
CA PRO A 176 -8.95 15.16 7.39
C PRO A 176 -7.66 15.41 8.19
N TYR A 177 -7.02 14.36 8.72
CA TYR A 177 -5.72 14.50 9.38
C TYR A 177 -4.65 15.05 8.43
N TRP A 178 -4.54 14.47 7.22
CA TRP A 178 -3.59 14.94 6.22
C TRP A 178 -3.92 16.34 5.70
N TRP A 179 -5.20 16.69 5.58
CA TRP A 179 -5.61 18.05 5.23
C TRP A 179 -5.20 19.07 6.30
N LEU A 180 -5.39 18.74 7.57
CA LEU A 180 -4.90 19.57 8.67
C LEU A 180 -3.36 19.68 8.67
N LYS A 181 -2.65 18.59 8.45
CA LYS A 181 -1.18 18.63 8.32
C LYS A 181 -0.75 19.55 7.17
N CYS A 182 -1.37 19.44 6.01
CA CYS A 182 -1.07 20.30 4.87
C CYS A 182 -1.41 21.77 5.14
N LEU A 183 -2.54 22.04 5.80
CA LEU A 183 -2.95 23.40 6.18
C LEU A 183 -1.93 24.05 7.14
N PHE A 184 -1.40 23.29 8.07
CA PHE A 184 -0.42 23.74 9.06
C PHE A 184 1.01 23.27 8.76
N TRP A 185 1.36 22.99 7.50
CA TRP A 185 2.60 22.31 7.11
C TRP A 185 3.85 22.83 7.82
N LYS A 186 4.06 24.15 7.85
CA LYS A 186 5.23 24.77 8.50
C LYS A 186 5.29 24.61 10.02
N ASN A 187 4.13 24.40 10.65
CA ASN A 187 4.00 24.30 12.10
C ASN A 187 3.23 23.03 12.52
N GLN A 188 3.20 22.00 11.67
CA GLN A 188 2.39 20.79 11.87
C GLN A 188 2.65 20.13 13.22
N ASP A 189 3.93 20.04 13.64
CA ASP A 189 4.32 19.37 14.87
C ASP A 189 3.90 20.16 16.14
N LYS A 190 3.70 21.48 16.03
CA LYS A 190 3.26 22.37 17.10
C LYS A 190 1.77 22.67 17.08
N SER A 191 1.06 22.26 16.03
CA SER A 191 -0.37 22.54 15.88
C SER A 191 -1.20 21.68 16.82
N TYR A 192 -1.92 22.34 17.74
CA TYR A 192 -2.83 21.67 18.66
C TYR A 192 -3.88 20.83 17.93
N LEU A 193 -4.45 21.32 16.82
CA LEU A 193 -5.46 20.60 16.05
C LEU A 193 -4.90 19.34 15.38
N VAL A 194 -3.69 19.42 14.79
CA VAL A 194 -3.02 18.27 14.19
C VAL A 194 -2.74 17.19 15.24
N ASN A 195 -2.18 17.61 16.39
CA ASN A 195 -1.83 16.67 17.47
C ASN A 195 -3.08 16.03 18.08
N LYS A 196 -4.14 16.79 18.34
CA LYS A 196 -5.40 16.24 18.85
C LYS A 196 -6.08 15.29 17.88
N TYR A 197 -6.03 15.59 16.59
CA TYR A 197 -6.57 14.67 15.59
C TYR A 197 -5.71 13.42 15.48
N HIS A 198 -4.40 13.53 15.59
CA HIS A 198 -3.49 12.38 15.67
C HIS A 198 -3.82 11.47 16.87
N ASP A 199 -3.98 12.05 18.06
CA ASP A 199 -4.38 11.32 19.27
C ASP A 199 -5.71 10.58 19.06
N PHE A 200 -6.67 11.22 18.41
CA PHE A 200 -7.94 10.60 18.03
C PHE A 200 -7.73 9.39 17.10
N LEU A 201 -6.87 9.49 16.07
CA LEU A 201 -6.59 8.35 15.19
C LEU A 201 -5.88 7.21 15.90
N VAL A 202 -4.94 7.52 16.80
CA VAL A 202 -4.27 6.50 17.62
C VAL A 202 -5.28 5.80 18.53
N TRP A 203 -6.14 6.56 19.21
CA TRP A 203 -7.22 5.99 20.02
C TRP A 203 -8.17 5.13 19.20
N ASP A 204 -8.56 5.59 18.00
CA ASP A 204 -9.41 4.84 17.08
C ASP A 204 -8.79 3.51 16.65
N MET A 205 -7.50 3.53 16.29
CA MET A 205 -6.79 2.30 15.90
C MET A 205 -6.67 1.28 17.04
N MET A 206 -6.45 1.75 18.27
CA MET A 206 -6.27 0.90 19.45
C MET A 206 -7.60 0.34 19.97
N LYS A 207 -8.65 1.16 20.01
CA LYS A 207 -9.95 0.81 20.62
C LYS A 207 -10.96 0.28 19.63
N LYS A 208 -10.84 0.61 18.34
CA LYS A 208 -11.74 0.22 17.25
C LYS A 208 -13.22 0.42 17.60
N PRO A 209 -13.66 1.61 18.07
CA PRO A 209 -15.02 1.82 18.52
C PRO A 209 -16.02 1.63 17.36
N PHE A 210 -17.21 1.15 17.68
CA PHE A 210 -18.25 0.89 16.68
C PHE A 210 -18.61 2.15 15.86
N ILE A 211 -18.72 3.29 16.55
CA ILE A 211 -19.09 4.57 15.90
C ILE A 211 -18.09 4.97 14.85
N THR A 212 -16.81 4.93 15.16
CA THR A 212 -15.76 5.30 14.19
C THR A 212 -15.66 4.31 13.04
N ARG A 213 -15.87 2.99 13.31
CA ARG A 213 -15.95 1.98 12.23
C ARG A 213 -17.12 2.23 11.29
N PHE A 214 -18.27 2.60 11.84
CA PHE A 214 -19.44 2.97 11.06
C PHE A 214 -19.19 4.23 10.21
N LEU A 215 -18.64 5.29 10.82
CA LEU A 215 -18.28 6.52 10.12
C LEU A 215 -17.22 6.27 9.05
N GLU A 216 -16.18 5.51 9.35
CA GLU A 216 -15.16 5.09 8.40
C GLU A 216 -15.80 4.47 7.15
N LYS A 217 -16.66 3.47 7.35
CA LYS A 217 -17.37 2.77 6.26
C LYS A 217 -18.26 3.70 5.43
N MET A 218 -18.96 4.63 6.06
CA MET A 218 -19.80 5.62 5.36
C MET A 218 -18.98 6.63 4.55
N LEU A 219 -17.84 7.06 5.08
CA LEU A 219 -17.00 8.08 4.48
C LEU A 219 -16.02 7.54 3.43
N GLN A 220 -15.68 6.25 3.48
CA GLN A 220 -14.74 5.63 2.53
C GLN A 220 -15.06 5.94 1.06
N PRO A 221 -16.31 5.85 0.56
CA PRO A 221 -16.61 6.14 -0.83
C PRO A 221 -16.33 7.59 -1.24
N LEU A 222 -16.34 8.52 -0.29
CA LEU A 222 -16.20 9.96 -0.52
C LEU A 222 -14.74 10.41 -0.34
N ILE A 223 -14.19 10.14 0.85
CA ILE A 223 -12.91 10.67 1.29
C ILE A 223 -11.90 9.60 1.71
N GLY A 224 -12.12 8.32 1.35
CA GLY A 224 -11.13 7.28 1.61
C GLY A 224 -9.77 7.68 1.05
N LYS A 225 -8.74 7.71 1.92
CA LYS A 225 -7.40 8.23 1.59
C LYS A 225 -6.72 7.42 0.50
N SER A 226 -6.86 6.10 0.53
CA SER A 226 -6.24 5.18 -0.40
C SER A 226 -7.29 4.51 -1.28
N THR A 227 -6.99 4.40 -2.57
CA THR A 227 -7.76 3.60 -3.54
C THR A 227 -7.02 2.31 -3.81
N VAL A 228 -7.66 1.19 -3.50
CA VAL A 228 -7.13 -0.17 -3.72
C VAL A 228 -7.82 -0.80 -4.92
N ILE A 229 -7.05 -1.42 -5.80
CA ILE A 229 -7.53 -2.08 -7.01
C ILE A 229 -6.93 -3.48 -7.08
N TYR A 230 -7.77 -4.47 -7.37
CA TYR A 230 -7.36 -5.85 -7.56
C TYR A 230 -7.49 -6.25 -9.01
N PHE A 231 -6.49 -6.99 -9.49
CA PHE A 231 -6.42 -7.51 -10.85
C PHE A 231 -6.03 -8.99 -10.83
N GLU A 232 -6.34 -9.68 -11.93
CA GLU A 232 -5.85 -11.02 -12.25
C GLU A 232 -5.12 -10.95 -13.59
N LYS A 233 -3.91 -11.50 -13.67
CA LYS A 233 -3.18 -11.64 -14.93
C LYS A 233 -3.79 -12.78 -15.76
N ASN A 234 -4.12 -12.54 -17.04
CA ASN A 234 -4.70 -13.56 -17.93
C ASN A 234 -3.72 -14.66 -18.34
#